data_d9790ffec212c11379d3b12352ed1003
#
_entry.id   d9790ffec212c11379d3b12352ed1003
#
_cell.length_a   1.000
_cell.length_b   1.000
_cell.length_c   1.000
_cell.angle_alpha   90.00
_cell.angle_beta   90.00
_cell.angle_gamma   90.00
#
_symmetry.space_group_name_H-M   'P 1'
#
loop_
_entity.id
_entity.type
_entity.pdbx_description
1 polymer ?
#
loop_
_entity_poly.entity_id
_entity_poly.type
_entity_poly.pdbx_seq_one_letter_code
_entity_poly.pdbx_strand_id
1 'polypeptide(L)'
;MKAFGKLLLVLVLLPASLLLQGQTFTSRDSLRGVYRHYDFSLEGPETPAPKGYKPFYISHYGRHGSRYPVDRDYLWNIVRTLQPVADAGLLSELGLGILDDCHRLDSICRAGVYGDLSERGALEHRTIARNMARRWKPVFSRGGHVDVLCSYVPRCIHSMENFTSALSEECPRLRYSIDSSEACYAYLVNNHSVKKAPAAARLEVEAAWDDEFWQPFYRRLFTDSEKALKLIRSRYLLCEFIYTNGSMVPLYAPDSGIDLMSVFTDEEFRTIYEAYNDKTWGGHCNSVANGDWRIHRMDSLLISYVAEADAAIAAYRAAPGCGSPARRMKEAAPVATLRFGHDTSLMPLLSLMGVEGFHRQLPTVGASAVFNSSIHMTMGANLIMVFYSNRSGDVLVKFVHSGRETSIPALTPYEGPYYRWDDVRSWFLGRVQ
;
A
#
# COMPACT_ATOMS: atom_id res chain seq x y z
N MET A 1 -44.04 3.66 52.52
CA MET A 1 -43.15 4.57 51.77
C MET A 1 -42.02 3.75 51.18
N LYS A 2 -42.11 3.47 49.85
CA LYS A 2 -41.10 2.66 49.13
C LYS A 2 -40.28 3.62 48.23
N ALA A 3 -39.00 3.73 48.52
CA ALA A 3 -38.05 4.48 47.71
C ALA A 3 -37.59 3.64 46.53
N PHE A 4 -37.89 4.09 45.32
CA PHE A 4 -37.38 3.51 44.07
C PHE A 4 -36.04 4.18 43.74
N GLY A 5 -34.95 3.42 43.88
CA GLY A 5 -33.62 3.84 43.40
C GLY A 5 -33.55 3.69 41.88
N LYS A 6 -33.29 4.79 41.18
CA LYS A 6 -32.99 4.79 39.74
C LYS A 6 -31.56 4.32 39.54
N LEU A 7 -31.39 3.14 38.94
CA LEU A 7 -30.10 2.64 38.48
C LEU A 7 -29.74 3.37 37.15
N LEU A 8 -28.72 4.24 37.21
CA LEU A 8 -28.21 4.95 36.05
C LEU A 8 -27.22 3.99 35.33
N LEU A 9 -27.65 3.45 34.18
CA LEU A 9 -26.82 2.62 33.33
C LEU A 9 -25.86 3.54 32.55
N VAL A 10 -24.61 3.65 33.00
CA VAL A 10 -23.56 4.35 32.26
C VAL A 10 -23.05 3.39 31.17
N LEU A 11 -23.51 3.57 29.94
CA LEU A 11 -22.91 2.92 28.77
C LEU A 11 -21.54 3.55 28.52
N VAL A 12 -20.47 2.86 28.91
CA VAL A 12 -19.12 3.22 28.52
C VAL A 12 -18.93 2.84 27.05
N LEU A 13 -19.02 3.81 26.17
CA LEU A 13 -18.60 3.67 24.78
C LEU A 13 -17.07 3.56 24.78
N LEU A 14 -16.56 2.33 24.74
CA LEU A 14 -15.14 2.07 24.45
C LEU A 14 -14.86 2.54 23.02
N PRO A 15 -13.82 3.35 22.79
CA PRO A 15 -13.50 3.80 21.46
C PRO A 15 -13.11 2.61 20.55
N ALA A 16 -13.61 2.60 19.32
CA ALA A 16 -13.36 1.56 18.31
C ALA A 16 -11.87 1.30 18.00
N SER A 17 -10.99 2.19 18.45
CA SER A 17 -9.53 2.05 18.33
C SER A 17 -8.91 0.89 19.14
N LEU A 18 -9.64 0.33 20.12
CA LEU A 18 -9.17 -0.83 20.89
C LEU A 18 -9.42 -2.17 20.19
N LEU A 19 -10.21 -2.19 19.11
CA LEU A 19 -10.50 -3.43 18.38
C LEU A 19 -9.42 -3.83 17.34
N LEU A 20 -8.45 -2.96 17.03
CA LEU A 20 -7.35 -3.29 16.14
C LEU A 20 -6.16 -3.98 16.83
N GLN A 21 -6.09 -4.00 18.15
CA GLN A 21 -4.99 -4.58 18.91
C GLN A 21 -5.03 -6.12 19.06
N GLY A 22 -5.97 -6.80 18.39
CA GLY A 22 -6.19 -8.23 18.57
C GLY A 22 -6.38 -9.04 17.30
N GLN A 23 -5.93 -8.57 16.13
CA GLN A 23 -5.88 -9.46 14.97
C GLN A 23 -4.77 -10.48 15.14
N THR A 24 -5.12 -11.63 15.73
CA THR A 24 -4.28 -12.82 15.70
C THR A 24 -4.12 -13.23 14.24
N PHE A 25 -2.92 -13.03 13.68
CA PHE A 25 -2.56 -13.54 12.37
C PHE A 25 -2.58 -15.06 12.41
N THR A 26 -3.61 -15.65 11.83
CA THR A 26 -3.87 -17.10 11.85
C THR A 26 -3.20 -17.84 10.69
N SER A 27 -2.62 -17.12 9.73
CA SER A 27 -1.93 -17.73 8.59
C SER A 27 -0.67 -16.97 8.17
N ARG A 28 0.30 -17.69 7.62
CA ARG A 28 1.53 -17.13 7.05
C ARG A 28 1.24 -16.13 5.91
N ASP A 29 0.13 -16.27 5.19
CA ASP A 29 -0.27 -15.32 4.15
C ASP A 29 -0.52 -13.91 4.67
N SER A 30 -0.95 -13.77 5.91
CA SER A 30 -1.16 -12.47 6.54
C SER A 30 0.14 -11.77 6.98
N LEU A 31 1.30 -12.42 6.85
CA LEU A 31 2.62 -11.93 7.26
C LEU A 31 3.60 -11.77 6.07
N ARG A 32 3.11 -11.54 4.84
CA ARG A 32 3.96 -11.36 3.64
C ARG A 32 4.40 -9.91 3.40
N GLY A 33 4.14 -9.01 4.33
CA GLY A 33 4.53 -7.61 4.23
C GLY A 33 3.91 -6.94 3.01
N VAL A 34 4.67 -6.05 2.39
CA VAL A 34 4.25 -5.34 1.17
C VAL A 34 4.07 -6.27 -0.05
N TYR A 35 4.43 -7.55 0.05
CA TYR A 35 4.26 -8.57 -0.99
C TYR A 35 3.01 -9.42 -0.79
N ARG A 36 2.15 -9.09 0.18
CA ARG A 36 0.81 -9.68 0.25
C ARG A 36 -0.02 -9.19 -0.93
N HIS A 37 -0.75 -10.09 -1.59
CA HIS A 37 -1.71 -9.71 -2.64
C HIS A 37 -2.83 -8.84 -2.07
N TYR A 38 -3.59 -8.15 -2.92
CA TYR A 38 -4.76 -7.39 -2.49
C TYR A 38 -5.84 -8.34 -1.94
N ASP A 39 -6.20 -8.12 -0.70
CA ASP A 39 -7.17 -8.98 0.00
C ASP A 39 -8.55 -8.31 0.02
N PHE A 40 -9.39 -8.68 -0.93
CA PHE A 40 -10.76 -8.16 -1.03
C PHE A 40 -11.64 -8.51 0.16
N SER A 41 -11.29 -9.54 0.96
CA SER A 41 -12.03 -9.89 2.17
C SER A 41 -11.88 -8.87 3.29
N LEU A 42 -10.85 -8.03 3.20
CA LEU A 42 -10.60 -6.94 4.15
C LEU A 42 -11.37 -5.65 3.81
N GLU A 43 -12.01 -5.57 2.64
CA GLU A 43 -12.83 -4.40 2.30
C GLU A 43 -14.00 -4.26 3.29
N GLY A 44 -14.18 -3.04 3.80
CA GLY A 44 -15.24 -2.72 4.75
C GLY A 44 -16.53 -2.26 4.09
N PRO A 45 -17.63 -2.25 4.86
CA PRO A 45 -18.88 -1.64 4.42
C PRO A 45 -18.68 -0.14 4.20
N GLU A 46 -19.56 0.46 3.39
CA GLU A 46 -19.58 1.90 3.19
C GLU A 46 -20.60 2.55 4.14
N THR A 47 -20.15 3.53 4.93
CA THR A 47 -21.04 4.39 5.69
C THR A 47 -21.83 5.28 4.73
N PRO A 48 -23.17 5.32 4.81
CA PRO A 48 -23.97 6.18 3.97
C PRO A 48 -23.61 7.66 4.12
N ALA A 49 -23.72 8.41 3.02
CA ALA A 49 -23.46 9.84 3.06
C ALA A 49 -24.47 10.57 4.00
N PRO A 50 -24.03 11.62 4.71
CA PRO A 50 -24.92 12.46 5.49
C PRO A 50 -26.08 12.98 4.64
N LYS A 51 -27.23 13.20 5.28
CA LYS A 51 -28.48 13.59 4.58
C LYS A 51 -28.26 14.81 3.69
N GLY A 52 -28.60 14.67 2.42
CA GLY A 52 -28.51 15.76 1.43
C GLY A 52 -27.21 15.83 0.67
N TYR A 53 -26.16 15.12 1.09
CA TYR A 53 -24.89 15.07 0.40
C TYR A 53 -24.86 13.97 -0.67
N LYS A 54 -24.20 14.26 -1.80
CA LYS A 54 -24.03 13.33 -2.92
C LYS A 54 -22.59 13.35 -3.40
N PRO A 55 -21.98 12.20 -3.73
CA PRO A 55 -20.63 12.16 -4.27
C PRO A 55 -20.60 12.77 -5.67
N PHE A 56 -19.52 13.52 -5.97
CA PHE A 56 -19.35 14.20 -7.26
C PHE A 56 -17.95 14.12 -7.84
N TYR A 57 -16.91 13.88 -7.04
CA TYR A 57 -15.51 13.81 -7.48
C TYR A 57 -14.75 12.76 -6.67
N ILE A 58 -13.81 12.09 -7.34
CA ILE A 58 -12.88 11.13 -6.72
C ILE A 58 -11.44 11.50 -7.06
N SER A 59 -10.58 11.55 -6.02
CA SER A 59 -9.13 11.61 -6.14
C SER A 59 -8.53 10.31 -5.63
N HIS A 60 -7.71 9.65 -6.45
CA HIS A 60 -7.19 8.32 -6.19
C HIS A 60 -5.67 8.28 -6.37
N TYR A 61 -4.98 7.48 -5.56
CA TYR A 61 -3.62 7.01 -5.79
C TYR A 61 -3.56 5.51 -5.52
N GLY A 62 -3.18 4.73 -6.53
CA GLY A 62 -3.00 3.29 -6.45
C GLY A 62 -1.54 2.86 -6.64
N ARG A 63 -1.10 1.91 -5.84
CA ARG A 63 0.09 1.10 -6.08
C ARG A 63 -0.18 0.14 -7.23
N HIS A 64 0.85 -0.21 -8.04
CA HIS A 64 0.74 -1.32 -9.00
C HIS A 64 0.29 -2.62 -8.34
N GLY A 65 -0.31 -3.52 -9.10
CA GLY A 65 -0.76 -4.84 -8.64
C GLY A 65 0.37 -5.85 -8.44
N SER A 66 -0.02 -7.08 -8.13
CA SER A 66 0.89 -8.24 -8.04
C SER A 66 1.75 -8.37 -9.28
N ARG A 67 3.02 -8.74 -9.09
CA ARG A 67 4.04 -8.67 -10.13
C ARG A 67 5.13 -9.72 -9.97
N TYR A 68 5.89 -9.93 -11.04
CA TYR A 68 7.18 -10.62 -10.99
C TYR A 68 8.21 -9.82 -10.16
N PRO A 69 9.29 -10.45 -9.65
CA PRO A 69 10.44 -9.74 -9.09
C PRO A 69 10.91 -8.64 -10.03
N VAL A 70 11.38 -7.50 -9.48
CA VAL A 70 11.74 -6.32 -10.32
C VAL A 70 12.84 -6.66 -11.32
N ASP A 71 13.80 -7.46 -10.86
CA ASP A 71 14.93 -7.92 -11.64
C ASP A 71 15.43 -9.28 -11.11
N ARG A 72 16.40 -9.83 -11.81
CA ARG A 72 17.02 -11.11 -11.45
C ARG A 72 17.74 -11.06 -10.10
N ASP A 73 18.23 -9.92 -9.67
CA ASP A 73 19.00 -9.77 -8.44
C ASP A 73 18.20 -10.15 -7.20
N TYR A 74 16.87 -10.07 -7.24
CA TYR A 74 16.02 -10.56 -6.15
C TYR A 74 16.30 -12.03 -5.81
N LEU A 75 16.29 -12.91 -6.80
CA LEU A 75 16.61 -14.33 -6.63
C LEU A 75 18.13 -14.56 -6.50
N TRP A 76 18.91 -13.88 -7.33
CA TRP A 76 20.36 -14.04 -7.38
C TRP A 76 21.07 -13.58 -6.11
N ASN A 77 20.48 -12.74 -5.29
CA ASN A 77 21.01 -12.44 -3.97
C ASN A 77 21.04 -13.67 -3.05
N ILE A 78 20.03 -14.56 -3.13
CA ILE A 78 20.05 -15.84 -2.41
C ILE A 78 21.18 -16.72 -3.00
N VAL A 79 21.21 -16.88 -4.33
CA VAL A 79 22.20 -17.71 -5.02
C VAL A 79 23.61 -17.25 -4.69
N ARG A 80 23.93 -15.94 -4.84
CA ARG A 80 25.25 -15.38 -4.51
C ARG A 80 25.65 -15.57 -3.04
N THR A 81 24.67 -15.62 -2.14
CA THR A 81 24.94 -15.83 -0.71
C THR A 81 25.20 -17.30 -0.39
N LEU A 82 24.45 -18.23 -1.01
CA LEU A 82 24.53 -19.65 -0.70
C LEU A 82 25.50 -20.44 -1.59
N GLN A 83 25.81 -19.98 -2.81
CA GLN A 83 26.70 -20.71 -3.72
C GLN A 83 28.09 -20.96 -3.15
N PRO A 84 28.79 -19.98 -2.52
CA PRO A 84 30.08 -20.24 -1.89
C PRO A 84 30.05 -21.29 -0.78
N VAL A 85 28.88 -21.38 -0.08
CA VAL A 85 28.64 -22.36 0.97
C VAL A 85 28.40 -23.75 0.35
N ALA A 86 27.70 -23.81 -0.80
CA ALA A 86 27.49 -25.04 -1.56
C ALA A 86 28.82 -25.58 -2.13
N ASP A 87 29.64 -24.69 -2.71
CA ASP A 87 30.93 -25.04 -3.27
C ASP A 87 31.91 -25.59 -2.21
N ALA A 88 31.74 -25.16 -0.96
CA ALA A 88 32.48 -25.68 0.20
C ALA A 88 31.88 -27.00 0.77
N GLY A 89 30.75 -27.52 0.22
CA GLY A 89 30.10 -28.71 0.71
C GLY A 89 29.37 -28.50 2.08
N LEU A 90 29.04 -27.27 2.41
CA LEU A 90 28.50 -26.91 3.73
C LEU A 90 26.98 -26.70 3.75
N LEU A 91 26.27 -26.84 2.61
CA LEU A 91 24.81 -26.81 2.58
C LEU A 91 24.22 -28.16 2.97
N SER A 92 23.14 -28.14 3.74
CA SER A 92 22.27 -29.31 3.95
C SER A 92 21.39 -29.55 2.71
N GLU A 93 20.61 -30.65 2.69
CA GLU A 93 19.61 -30.90 1.65
C GLU A 93 18.61 -29.73 1.55
N LEU A 94 18.21 -29.14 2.68
CA LEU A 94 17.34 -27.97 2.72
C LEU A 94 17.98 -26.78 2.01
N GLY A 95 19.26 -26.50 2.27
CA GLY A 95 20.00 -25.41 1.63
C GLY A 95 20.18 -25.61 0.13
N LEU A 96 20.45 -26.84 -0.32
CA LEU A 96 20.53 -27.20 -1.74
C LEU A 96 19.17 -27.05 -2.43
N GLY A 97 18.08 -27.42 -1.74
CA GLY A 97 16.71 -27.24 -2.25
C GLY A 97 16.37 -25.77 -2.50
N ILE A 98 16.79 -24.86 -1.63
CA ILE A 98 16.61 -23.40 -1.83
C ILE A 98 17.32 -22.94 -3.12
N LEU A 99 18.55 -23.40 -3.38
CA LEU A 99 19.27 -23.02 -4.61
C LEU A 99 18.55 -23.55 -5.85
N ASP A 100 18.10 -24.80 -5.85
CA ASP A 100 17.33 -25.39 -6.97
C ASP A 100 16.04 -24.60 -7.22
N ASP A 101 15.28 -24.30 -6.17
CA ASP A 101 14.07 -23.49 -6.26
C ASP A 101 14.34 -22.09 -6.80
N CYS A 102 15.46 -21.45 -6.44
CA CYS A 102 15.84 -20.15 -7.01
C CYS A 102 16.10 -20.26 -8.52
N HIS A 103 16.73 -21.33 -9.02
CA HIS A 103 16.92 -21.56 -10.45
C HIS A 103 15.62 -21.83 -11.20
N ARG A 104 14.71 -22.60 -10.60
CA ARG A 104 13.37 -22.85 -11.15
C ARG A 104 12.57 -21.56 -11.25
N LEU A 105 12.57 -20.75 -10.18
CA LEU A 105 11.90 -19.43 -10.15
C LEU A 105 12.51 -18.45 -11.17
N ASP A 106 13.84 -18.43 -11.35
CA ASP A 106 14.49 -17.61 -12.38
C ASP A 106 13.99 -17.98 -13.80
N SER A 107 13.78 -19.25 -14.06
CA SER A 107 13.25 -19.71 -15.34
C SER A 107 11.80 -19.23 -15.56
N ILE A 108 10.96 -19.29 -14.53
CA ILE A 108 9.59 -18.75 -14.56
C ILE A 108 9.60 -17.24 -14.77
N CYS A 109 10.45 -16.50 -14.04
CA CYS A 109 10.53 -15.06 -14.15
C CYS A 109 11.03 -14.58 -15.53
N ARG A 110 11.92 -15.33 -16.16
CA ARG A 110 12.38 -15.03 -17.53
C ARG A 110 11.28 -15.27 -18.58
N ALA A 111 10.45 -16.26 -18.39
CA ALA A 111 9.30 -16.52 -19.26
C ALA A 111 8.19 -15.46 -19.08
N GLY A 112 7.99 -15.00 -17.84
CA GLY A 112 6.96 -14.03 -17.46
C GLY A 112 7.40 -12.55 -17.48
N VAL A 113 8.65 -12.25 -17.82
CA VAL A 113 9.26 -10.91 -17.83
C VAL A 113 9.44 -10.29 -16.43
N TYR A 114 10.68 -10.17 -16.00
CA TYR A 114 11.04 -9.50 -14.73
C TYR A 114 10.46 -8.08 -14.63
N GLY A 115 9.90 -7.76 -13.49
CA GLY A 115 9.37 -6.44 -13.15
C GLY A 115 7.99 -6.14 -13.69
N ASP A 116 7.42 -7.03 -14.50
CA ASP A 116 6.10 -6.83 -15.10
C ASP A 116 4.97 -7.26 -14.17
N LEU A 117 3.75 -6.80 -14.50
CA LEU A 117 2.52 -7.16 -13.82
C LEU A 117 2.20 -8.65 -14.05
N SER A 118 1.77 -9.35 -13.00
CA SER A 118 1.29 -10.72 -13.15
C SER A 118 -0.21 -10.75 -13.49
N GLU A 119 -0.72 -11.92 -13.92
CA GLU A 119 -2.16 -12.12 -14.15
C GLU A 119 -2.99 -11.81 -12.90
N ARG A 120 -2.48 -12.16 -11.72
CA ARG A 120 -3.09 -11.78 -10.44
C ARG A 120 -3.20 -10.27 -10.30
N GLY A 121 -2.13 -9.53 -10.61
CA GLY A 121 -2.12 -8.07 -10.54
C GLY A 121 -3.10 -7.42 -11.52
N ALA A 122 -3.24 -7.96 -12.71
CA ALA A 122 -4.24 -7.52 -13.68
C ALA A 122 -5.67 -7.72 -13.13
N LEU A 123 -5.96 -8.90 -12.56
CA LEU A 123 -7.25 -9.20 -11.93
C LEU A 123 -7.54 -8.29 -10.73
N GLU A 124 -6.53 -8.00 -9.89
CA GLU A 124 -6.65 -7.08 -8.76
C GLU A 124 -7.14 -5.71 -9.24
N HIS A 125 -6.47 -5.11 -10.23
CA HIS A 125 -6.85 -3.78 -10.72
C HIS A 125 -8.21 -3.75 -11.41
N ARG A 126 -8.57 -4.77 -12.17
CA ARG A 126 -9.92 -4.90 -12.77
C ARG A 126 -11.00 -4.97 -11.68
N THR A 127 -10.74 -5.71 -10.60
CA THR A 127 -11.70 -5.89 -9.50
C THR A 127 -11.83 -4.60 -8.68
N ILE A 128 -10.72 -3.93 -8.35
CA ILE A 128 -10.72 -2.63 -7.64
C ILE A 128 -11.52 -1.60 -8.45
N ALA A 129 -11.31 -1.53 -9.78
CA ALA A 129 -12.03 -0.61 -10.65
C ALA A 129 -13.55 -0.86 -10.66
N ARG A 130 -13.97 -2.14 -10.77
CA ARG A 130 -15.39 -2.51 -10.73
C ARG A 130 -16.02 -2.17 -9.38
N ASN A 131 -15.31 -2.44 -8.27
CA ASN A 131 -15.77 -2.09 -6.93
C ASN A 131 -15.91 -0.56 -6.79
N MET A 132 -14.94 0.21 -7.29
CA MET A 132 -15.01 1.68 -7.32
C MET A 132 -16.24 2.17 -8.10
N ALA A 133 -16.47 1.64 -9.30
CA ALA A 133 -17.60 2.02 -10.15
C ALA A 133 -18.95 1.77 -9.47
N ARG A 134 -19.10 0.61 -8.81
CA ARG A 134 -20.34 0.20 -8.14
C ARG A 134 -20.56 1.00 -6.85
N ARG A 135 -19.52 1.19 -6.05
CA ARG A 135 -19.55 1.88 -4.77
C ARG A 135 -19.92 3.35 -4.93
N TRP A 136 -19.35 4.02 -5.92
CA TRP A 136 -19.57 5.44 -6.19
C TRP A 136 -20.24 5.67 -7.56
N LYS A 137 -21.20 4.83 -7.90
CA LYS A 137 -21.97 4.91 -9.14
C LYS A 137 -22.48 6.32 -9.49
N PRO A 138 -22.94 7.19 -8.56
CA PRO A 138 -23.37 8.54 -8.91
C PRO A 138 -22.28 9.43 -9.51
N VAL A 139 -20.99 9.19 -9.21
CA VAL A 139 -19.86 9.93 -9.78
C VAL A 139 -19.70 9.60 -11.27
N PHE A 140 -19.79 8.32 -11.63
CA PHE A 140 -19.44 7.81 -12.96
C PHE A 140 -20.62 7.62 -13.91
N SER A 141 -21.82 7.38 -13.38
CA SER A 141 -23.00 6.95 -14.17
C SER A 141 -23.45 7.95 -15.22
N ARG A 142 -23.13 9.23 -15.06
CA ARG A 142 -23.44 10.29 -16.02
C ARG A 142 -22.41 10.45 -17.13
N GLY A 143 -21.30 9.70 -17.05
CA GLY A 143 -20.11 9.96 -17.85
C GLY A 143 -19.32 11.14 -17.29
N GLY A 144 -18.30 11.55 -18.00
CA GLY A 144 -17.45 12.67 -17.63
C GLY A 144 -16.01 12.42 -18.06
N HIS A 145 -15.15 13.37 -17.73
CA HIS A 145 -13.72 13.29 -17.98
C HIS A 145 -13.00 12.70 -16.75
N VAL A 146 -12.02 11.86 -17.00
CA VAL A 146 -11.17 11.25 -15.97
C VAL A 146 -9.72 11.56 -16.35
N ASP A 147 -9.01 12.27 -15.48
CA ASP A 147 -7.58 12.45 -15.60
C ASP A 147 -6.85 11.24 -15.02
N VAL A 148 -5.90 10.71 -15.77
CA VAL A 148 -5.12 9.54 -15.39
C VAL A 148 -3.64 9.88 -15.46
N LEU A 149 -2.97 9.81 -14.33
CA LEU A 149 -1.55 10.05 -14.15
C LEU A 149 -0.87 8.73 -13.80
N CYS A 150 0.13 8.32 -14.57
CA CYS A 150 0.75 7.02 -14.40
C CYS A 150 2.27 7.10 -14.42
N SER A 151 2.92 6.38 -13.52
CA SER A 151 4.35 6.09 -13.65
C SER A 151 4.59 5.32 -14.95
N TYR A 152 5.60 5.71 -15.74
CA TYR A 152 5.94 5.04 -16.99
C TYR A 152 6.50 3.63 -16.83
N VAL A 153 6.69 3.16 -15.58
CA VAL A 153 7.17 1.81 -15.30
C VAL A 153 6.14 0.77 -15.76
N PRO A 154 6.52 -0.27 -16.54
CA PRO A 154 5.56 -1.17 -17.21
C PRO A 154 4.46 -1.72 -16.30
N ARG A 155 4.79 -2.22 -15.11
CA ARG A 155 3.78 -2.72 -14.16
C ARG A 155 2.74 -1.68 -13.73
N CYS A 156 3.11 -0.38 -13.71
CA CYS A 156 2.15 0.69 -13.40
C CYS A 156 1.25 0.97 -14.61
N ILE A 157 1.82 0.98 -15.82
CA ILE A 157 1.07 1.12 -17.07
C ILE A 157 0.05 0.00 -17.21
N HIS A 158 0.48 -1.26 -17.07
CA HIS A 158 -0.42 -2.42 -17.17
C HIS A 158 -1.48 -2.42 -16.05
N SER A 159 -1.15 -1.95 -14.85
CA SER A 159 -2.12 -1.75 -13.77
C SER A 159 -3.18 -0.71 -14.15
N MET A 160 -2.74 0.43 -14.68
CA MET A 160 -3.61 1.52 -15.16
C MET A 160 -4.52 1.05 -16.29
N GLU A 161 -3.98 0.34 -17.28
CA GLU A 161 -4.74 -0.18 -18.43
C GLU A 161 -5.83 -1.16 -17.99
N ASN A 162 -5.50 -2.13 -17.12
CA ASN A 162 -6.48 -3.06 -16.59
C ASN A 162 -7.56 -2.36 -15.75
N PHE A 163 -7.18 -1.35 -14.97
CA PHE A 163 -8.13 -0.56 -14.17
C PHE A 163 -9.06 0.25 -15.07
N THR A 164 -8.53 1.04 -16.00
CA THR A 164 -9.33 1.93 -16.86
C THR A 164 -10.19 1.14 -17.85
N SER A 165 -9.72 0.00 -18.35
CA SER A 165 -10.52 -0.92 -19.16
C SER A 165 -11.74 -1.42 -18.39
N ALA A 166 -11.56 -1.94 -17.17
CA ALA A 166 -12.66 -2.43 -16.35
C ALA A 166 -13.61 -1.32 -15.90
N LEU A 167 -13.07 -0.12 -15.62
CA LEU A 167 -13.91 1.06 -15.32
C LEU A 167 -14.74 1.47 -16.53
N SER A 168 -14.20 1.37 -17.74
CA SER A 168 -14.91 1.67 -19.01
C SER A 168 -15.99 0.63 -19.31
N GLU A 169 -15.77 -0.64 -18.99
CA GLU A 169 -16.79 -1.70 -19.10
C GLU A 169 -18.02 -1.37 -18.23
N GLU A 170 -17.81 -0.94 -16.97
CA GLU A 170 -18.90 -0.57 -16.05
C GLU A 170 -19.50 0.81 -16.38
N CYS A 171 -18.71 1.72 -16.96
CA CYS A 171 -19.07 3.12 -17.17
C CYS A 171 -18.65 3.62 -18.57
N PRO A 172 -19.30 3.16 -19.68
CA PRO A 172 -18.82 3.36 -21.05
C PRO A 172 -18.91 4.82 -21.57
N ARG A 173 -19.46 5.75 -20.78
CA ARG A 173 -19.52 7.18 -21.12
C ARG A 173 -18.37 8.00 -20.57
N LEU A 174 -17.42 7.38 -19.89
CA LEU A 174 -16.22 8.04 -19.41
C LEU A 174 -15.24 8.28 -20.56
N ARG A 175 -14.49 9.38 -20.45
CA ARG A 175 -13.39 9.72 -21.35
C ARG A 175 -12.14 9.95 -20.53
N TYR A 176 -11.00 9.55 -21.03
CA TYR A 176 -9.75 9.58 -20.30
C TYR A 176 -8.72 10.48 -20.96
N SER A 177 -8.04 11.33 -20.17
CA SER A 177 -6.74 11.89 -20.50
C SER A 177 -5.68 11.13 -19.72
N ILE A 178 -4.72 10.55 -20.43
CA ILE A 178 -3.69 9.72 -19.81
C ILE A 178 -2.34 10.41 -20.00
N ASP A 179 -1.62 10.63 -18.89
CA ASP A 179 -0.23 11.09 -18.88
C ASP A 179 0.64 10.07 -18.15
N SER A 180 1.62 9.51 -18.86
CA SER A 180 2.66 8.63 -18.37
C SER A 180 4.08 9.11 -18.74
N SER A 181 4.24 10.41 -18.92
CA SER A 181 5.52 11.04 -19.24
C SER A 181 6.52 10.99 -18.10
N GLU A 182 7.80 11.30 -18.39
CA GLU A 182 8.82 11.46 -17.35
C GLU A 182 8.48 12.57 -16.35
N ALA A 183 7.84 13.64 -16.81
CA ALA A 183 7.36 14.71 -15.92
C ALA A 183 6.28 14.20 -14.96
N CYS A 184 5.35 13.40 -15.46
CA CYS A 184 4.34 12.72 -14.64
C CYS A 184 4.98 11.77 -13.64
N TYR A 185 5.98 10.98 -14.05
CA TYR A 185 6.72 10.11 -13.15
C TYR A 185 7.43 10.90 -12.04
N ALA A 186 8.15 11.98 -12.41
CA ALA A 186 8.83 12.83 -11.43
C ALA A 186 7.85 13.42 -10.41
N TYR A 187 6.67 13.83 -10.86
CA TYR A 187 5.58 14.33 -10.02
C TYR A 187 5.03 13.25 -9.07
N LEU A 188 4.77 12.03 -9.57
CA LEU A 188 4.18 10.94 -8.78
C LEU A 188 5.17 10.32 -7.78
N VAL A 189 6.46 10.28 -8.11
CA VAL A 189 7.45 9.49 -7.37
C VAL A 189 8.44 10.37 -6.61
N ASN A 190 8.69 11.59 -7.08
CA ASN A 190 9.66 12.54 -6.56
C ASN A 190 11.01 11.87 -6.16
N ASN A 191 11.76 11.44 -7.16
CA ASN A 191 12.82 10.42 -7.03
C ASN A 191 14.17 10.94 -6.50
N HIS A 192 14.25 12.20 -6.01
CA HIS A 192 15.49 12.73 -5.46
C HIS A 192 15.81 12.06 -4.10
N SER A 193 16.84 11.23 -4.04
CA SER A 193 17.39 10.54 -2.85
C SER A 193 16.67 9.29 -2.32
N VAL A 194 15.94 8.52 -3.16
CA VAL A 194 15.15 7.34 -2.75
C VAL A 194 15.93 6.27 -1.97
N LYS A 195 17.25 6.14 -2.18
CA LYS A 195 18.02 4.98 -1.68
C LYS A 195 18.58 5.14 -0.27
N LYS A 196 18.70 6.35 0.28
CA LYS A 196 19.39 6.59 1.56
C LYS A 196 18.61 6.10 2.78
N ALA A 197 17.32 6.43 2.90
CA ALA A 197 16.53 6.03 4.05
C ALA A 197 16.31 4.51 4.17
N PRO A 198 15.96 3.78 3.09
CA PRO A 198 15.90 2.32 3.16
C PRO A 198 17.22 1.66 3.54
N ALA A 199 18.35 2.23 3.12
CA ALA A 199 19.68 1.72 3.50
C ALA A 199 19.98 1.98 4.98
N ALA A 200 19.65 3.15 5.52
CA ALA A 200 19.82 3.46 6.93
C ALA A 200 18.91 2.58 7.81
N ALA A 201 17.63 2.47 7.47
CA ALA A 201 16.68 1.63 8.18
C ALA A 201 17.12 0.15 8.20
N ARG A 202 17.66 -0.36 7.09
CA ARG A 202 18.24 -1.69 7.03
C ARG A 202 19.39 -1.87 8.03
N LEU A 203 20.29 -0.89 8.14
CA LEU A 203 21.42 -0.97 9.08
C LEU A 203 20.95 -0.96 10.54
N GLU A 204 19.90 -0.20 10.87
CA GLU A 204 19.31 -0.18 12.21
C GLU A 204 18.74 -1.57 12.57
N VAL A 205 17.99 -2.19 11.66
CA VAL A 205 17.42 -3.53 11.86
C VAL A 205 18.51 -4.59 11.91
N GLU A 206 19.53 -4.51 11.04
CA GLU A 206 20.66 -5.44 11.04
C GLU A 206 21.49 -5.36 12.33
N ALA A 207 21.63 -4.16 12.91
CA ALA A 207 22.30 -3.96 14.19
C ALA A 207 21.51 -4.55 15.38
N ALA A 208 20.19 -4.66 15.26
CA ALA A 208 19.29 -5.28 16.25
C ALA A 208 19.10 -6.79 16.03
N TRP A 209 19.81 -7.40 15.08
CA TRP A 209 19.66 -8.80 14.73
C TRP A 209 20.17 -9.72 15.83
N ASP A 210 19.31 -10.63 16.32
CA ASP A 210 19.65 -11.61 17.37
C ASP A 210 20.14 -12.93 16.75
N ASP A 211 21.45 -13.05 16.59
CA ASP A 211 22.08 -14.26 16.05
C ASP A 211 21.83 -15.52 16.90
N GLU A 212 21.62 -15.39 18.20
CA GLU A 212 21.38 -16.54 19.08
C GLU A 212 20.00 -17.15 18.79
N PHE A 213 18.98 -16.31 18.63
CA PHE A 213 17.64 -16.74 18.19
C PHE A 213 17.69 -17.54 16.88
N TRP A 214 18.55 -17.15 15.93
CA TRP A 214 18.62 -17.77 14.61
C TRP A 214 19.51 -19.02 14.52
N GLN A 215 20.20 -19.44 15.57
CA GLN A 215 21.05 -20.63 15.56
C GLN A 215 20.32 -21.93 15.14
N PRO A 216 19.05 -22.21 15.55
CA PRO A 216 18.32 -23.39 15.07
C PRO A 216 18.09 -23.38 13.56
N PHE A 217 17.78 -22.23 12.97
CA PHE A 217 17.64 -22.07 11.51
C PHE A 217 18.96 -22.38 10.79
N TYR A 218 20.08 -21.82 11.24
CA TYR A 218 21.40 -22.06 10.62
C TYR A 218 21.81 -23.54 10.69
N ARG A 219 21.50 -24.23 11.78
CA ARG A 219 21.76 -25.67 11.91
C ARG A 219 20.90 -26.54 10.98
N ARG A 220 19.73 -26.07 10.56
CA ARG A 220 18.93 -26.76 9.55
C ARG A 220 19.45 -26.50 8.14
N LEU A 221 19.97 -25.30 7.89
CA LEU A 221 20.38 -24.87 6.58
C LEU A 221 21.78 -25.37 6.20
N PHE A 222 22.66 -25.58 7.19
CA PHE A 222 24.06 -25.90 6.99
C PHE A 222 24.47 -27.22 7.70
N THR A 223 25.38 -27.96 7.07
CA THR A 223 26.01 -29.17 7.67
C THR A 223 27.01 -28.82 8.77
N ASP A 224 27.67 -27.66 8.65
CA ASP A 224 28.55 -27.05 9.64
C ASP A 224 28.27 -25.54 9.65
N SER A 225 27.37 -25.11 10.56
CA SER A 225 26.91 -23.72 10.59
C SER A 225 28.02 -22.73 10.96
N GLU A 226 28.98 -23.14 11.81
CA GLU A 226 30.09 -22.24 12.19
C GLU A 226 30.98 -21.91 10.99
N LYS A 227 31.32 -22.91 10.18
CA LYS A 227 32.12 -22.67 8.95
C LYS A 227 31.32 -21.96 7.88
N ALA A 228 30.07 -22.34 7.67
CA ALA A 228 29.18 -21.74 6.68
C ALA A 228 28.98 -20.24 6.92
N LEU A 229 28.73 -19.84 8.18
CA LEU A 229 28.49 -18.44 8.54
C LEU A 229 29.71 -17.53 8.36
N LYS A 230 30.92 -18.09 8.29
CA LYS A 230 32.14 -17.31 7.93
C LYS A 230 32.18 -16.91 6.45
N LEU A 231 31.39 -17.60 5.60
CA LEU A 231 31.29 -17.32 4.16
C LEU A 231 30.12 -16.34 3.86
N ILE A 232 29.25 -16.08 4.84
CA ILE A 232 28.06 -15.26 4.68
C ILE A 232 28.30 -13.85 5.24
N ARG A 233 28.19 -12.86 4.37
CA ARG A 233 28.47 -11.45 4.70
C ARG A 233 27.48 -10.89 5.73
N SER A 234 26.18 -11.18 5.58
CA SER A 234 25.12 -10.71 6.46
C SER A 234 24.08 -11.81 6.63
N ARG A 235 23.87 -12.21 7.87
CA ARG A 235 22.91 -13.26 8.26
C ARG A 235 21.50 -12.75 8.17
N TYR A 236 21.27 -11.51 8.56
CA TYR A 236 20.01 -10.83 8.35
C TYR A 236 19.59 -10.81 6.88
N LEU A 237 20.49 -10.40 5.98
CA LEU A 237 20.19 -10.34 4.55
C LEU A 237 19.89 -11.72 3.95
N LEU A 238 20.53 -12.80 4.43
CA LEU A 238 20.19 -14.16 4.00
C LEU A 238 18.71 -14.47 4.31
N CYS A 239 18.29 -14.24 5.56
CA CYS A 239 16.91 -14.48 5.98
C CYS A 239 15.94 -13.55 5.26
N GLU A 240 16.28 -12.27 5.10
CA GLU A 240 15.48 -11.28 4.38
C GLU A 240 15.30 -11.64 2.90
N PHE A 241 16.33 -12.10 2.21
CA PHE A 241 16.23 -12.49 0.81
C PHE A 241 15.32 -13.70 0.63
N ILE A 242 15.43 -14.72 1.49
CA ILE A 242 14.56 -15.89 1.46
C ILE A 242 13.11 -15.46 1.74
N TYR A 243 12.89 -14.66 2.79
CA TYR A 243 11.58 -14.13 3.16
C TYR A 243 10.95 -13.31 2.02
N THR A 244 11.68 -12.37 1.45
CA THR A 244 11.19 -11.48 0.39
C THR A 244 10.78 -12.27 -0.85
N ASN A 245 11.64 -13.18 -1.31
CA ASN A 245 11.36 -14.00 -2.49
C ASN A 245 10.21 -14.97 -2.23
N GLY A 246 10.21 -15.67 -1.09
CA GLY A 246 9.12 -16.56 -0.71
C GLY A 246 7.77 -15.85 -0.56
N SER A 247 7.79 -14.59 -0.08
CA SER A 247 6.58 -13.76 -0.02
C SER A 247 6.02 -13.42 -1.39
N MET A 248 6.88 -13.32 -2.42
CA MET A 248 6.47 -12.99 -3.79
C MET A 248 5.99 -14.19 -4.62
N VAL A 249 6.43 -15.42 -4.32
CA VAL A 249 6.08 -16.60 -5.14
C VAL A 249 4.57 -16.68 -5.45
N PRO A 250 3.64 -16.52 -4.49
CA PRO A 250 2.20 -16.59 -4.78
C PRO A 250 1.67 -15.50 -5.70
N LEU A 251 2.45 -14.43 -5.94
CA LEU A 251 2.03 -13.31 -6.78
C LEU A 251 2.16 -13.61 -8.28
N TYR A 252 3.14 -14.48 -8.65
CA TYR A 252 3.48 -14.73 -10.05
C TYR A 252 3.64 -16.22 -10.41
N ALA A 253 3.80 -17.10 -9.42
CA ALA A 253 4.03 -18.54 -9.61
C ALA A 253 3.23 -19.39 -8.58
N PRO A 254 1.90 -19.17 -8.41
CA PRO A 254 1.12 -19.86 -7.37
C PRO A 254 1.09 -21.37 -7.55
N ASP A 255 1.17 -21.87 -8.79
CA ASP A 255 1.06 -23.28 -9.14
C ASP A 255 2.42 -23.96 -9.31
N SER A 256 3.53 -23.29 -8.97
CA SER A 256 4.89 -23.83 -9.15
C SER A 256 5.24 -24.98 -8.20
N GLY A 257 4.50 -25.11 -7.09
CA GLY A 257 4.82 -26.03 -5.99
C GLY A 257 6.02 -25.58 -5.16
N ILE A 258 6.56 -24.36 -5.38
CA ILE A 258 7.71 -23.81 -4.65
C ILE A 258 7.21 -23.03 -3.45
N ASP A 259 7.74 -23.35 -2.26
CA ASP A 259 7.49 -22.62 -1.02
C ASP A 259 8.79 -22.37 -0.25
N LEU A 260 9.48 -21.27 -0.62
CA LEU A 260 10.69 -20.83 0.08
C LEU A 260 10.44 -20.47 1.55
N MET A 261 9.17 -20.28 1.97
CA MET A 261 8.83 -19.91 3.35
C MET A 261 8.78 -21.13 4.27
N SER A 262 8.69 -22.35 3.71
CA SER A 262 8.65 -23.60 4.48
C SER A 262 9.92 -23.85 5.28
N VAL A 263 11.03 -23.17 4.95
CA VAL A 263 12.31 -23.28 5.67
C VAL A 263 12.26 -22.67 7.08
N PHE A 264 11.34 -21.75 7.33
CA PHE A 264 11.17 -21.09 8.61
C PHE A 264 10.13 -21.83 9.49
N THR A 265 10.38 -21.89 10.78
CA THR A 265 9.31 -22.15 11.77
C THR A 265 8.33 -20.97 11.80
N ASP A 266 7.17 -21.12 12.44
CA ASP A 266 6.20 -20.02 12.55
C ASP A 266 6.74 -18.83 13.35
N GLU A 267 7.58 -19.10 14.36
CA GLU A 267 8.22 -18.07 15.15
C GLU A 267 9.30 -17.34 14.35
N GLU A 268 10.18 -18.06 13.66
CA GLU A 268 11.19 -17.48 12.77
C GLU A 268 10.56 -16.66 11.64
N PHE A 269 9.44 -17.17 11.09
CA PHE A 269 8.70 -16.45 10.04
C PHE A 269 8.10 -15.15 10.55
N ARG A 270 7.56 -15.15 11.78
CA ARG A 270 7.06 -13.93 12.43
C ARG A 270 8.20 -12.94 12.68
N THR A 271 9.31 -13.42 13.23
CA THR A 271 10.46 -12.59 13.57
C THR A 271 11.07 -11.91 12.32
N ILE A 272 11.24 -12.65 11.22
CA ILE A 272 11.73 -12.03 9.97
C ILE A 272 10.71 -11.06 9.35
N TYR A 273 9.41 -11.35 9.45
CA TYR A 273 8.36 -10.42 9.05
C TYR A 273 8.44 -9.10 9.84
N GLU A 274 8.56 -9.18 11.18
CA GLU A 274 8.66 -8.00 12.05
C GLU A 274 9.89 -7.16 11.69
N ALA A 275 11.05 -7.77 11.52
CA ALA A 275 12.27 -7.11 11.09
C ALA A 275 12.12 -6.45 9.69
N TYR A 276 11.49 -7.14 8.74
CA TYR A 276 11.20 -6.59 7.42
C TYR A 276 10.20 -5.43 7.49
N ASN A 277 9.19 -5.52 8.35
CA ASN A 277 8.17 -4.50 8.55
C ASN A 277 8.76 -3.24 9.21
N ASP A 278 9.63 -3.41 10.19
CA ASP A 278 10.42 -2.34 10.82
C ASP A 278 11.26 -1.59 9.78
N LYS A 279 12.01 -2.33 8.96
CA LYS A 279 12.78 -1.75 7.84
C LYS A 279 11.88 -0.97 6.86
N THR A 280 10.71 -1.51 6.57
CA THR A 280 9.74 -0.86 5.66
C THR A 280 9.28 0.47 6.24
N TRP A 281 8.94 0.50 7.54
CA TRP A 281 8.60 1.74 8.24
C TRP A 281 9.73 2.76 8.21
N GLY A 282 10.92 2.36 8.66
CA GLY A 282 12.10 3.23 8.74
C GLY A 282 12.51 3.81 7.40
N GLY A 283 12.34 3.03 6.33
CA GLY A 283 12.72 3.42 4.97
C GLY A 283 11.68 4.26 4.22
N HIS A 284 10.40 4.21 4.60
CA HIS A 284 9.34 4.76 3.75
C HIS A 284 8.29 5.60 4.48
N CYS A 285 8.17 5.49 5.80
CA CYS A 285 7.16 6.17 6.58
C CYS A 285 7.76 7.28 7.47
N ASN A 286 6.97 7.78 8.43
CA ASN A 286 7.40 8.81 9.37
C ASN A 286 8.23 8.20 10.51
N SER A 287 9.46 7.75 10.21
CA SER A 287 10.39 7.27 11.23
C SER A 287 11.09 8.42 11.94
N VAL A 288 11.49 8.22 13.21
CA VAL A 288 12.26 9.20 13.99
C VAL A 288 13.56 9.59 13.28
N ALA A 289 14.23 8.63 12.64
CA ALA A 289 15.52 8.88 12.00
C ALA A 289 15.42 9.57 10.63
N ASN A 290 14.36 9.28 9.87
CA ASN A 290 14.30 9.68 8.45
C ASN A 290 12.97 10.36 8.07
N GLY A 291 12.01 10.43 8.99
CA GLY A 291 10.62 10.79 8.69
C GLY A 291 10.49 12.15 8.03
N ASP A 292 11.06 13.16 8.62
CA ASP A 292 10.87 14.55 8.17
C ASP A 292 11.22 14.71 6.67
N TRP A 293 12.44 14.40 6.27
CA TRP A 293 12.80 14.53 4.87
C TRP A 293 12.14 13.47 3.97
N ARG A 294 11.72 12.33 4.55
CA ARG A 294 11.09 11.25 3.78
C ARG A 294 9.67 11.58 3.39
N ILE A 295 8.85 12.09 4.32
CA ILE A 295 7.45 12.43 4.05
C ILE A 295 7.33 13.71 3.21
N HIS A 296 8.18 14.72 3.45
CA HIS A 296 8.15 16.00 2.73
C HIS A 296 8.57 15.91 1.25
N ARG A 297 9.06 14.77 0.82
CA ARG A 297 9.18 14.48 -0.62
C ARG A 297 7.82 14.47 -1.33
N MET A 298 6.74 14.29 -0.60
CA MET A 298 5.38 14.26 -1.16
C MET A 298 4.68 15.63 -1.08
N ASP A 299 5.36 16.69 -0.64
CA ASP A 299 4.77 18.02 -0.50
C ASP A 299 4.13 18.52 -1.80
N SER A 300 4.88 18.50 -2.90
CA SER A 300 4.36 18.92 -4.22
C SER A 300 3.16 18.10 -4.65
N LEU A 301 3.17 16.79 -4.40
CA LEU A 301 2.05 15.91 -4.71
C LEU A 301 0.84 16.25 -3.83
N LEU A 302 1.02 16.49 -2.53
CA LEU A 302 -0.07 16.85 -1.63
C LEU A 302 -0.66 18.23 -1.98
N ILE A 303 0.17 19.21 -2.33
CA ILE A 303 -0.28 20.51 -2.83
C ILE A 303 -1.16 20.34 -4.07
N SER A 304 -0.76 19.47 -4.99
CA SER A 304 -1.54 19.20 -6.20
C SER A 304 -2.89 18.53 -5.90
N TYR A 305 -2.94 17.62 -4.91
CA TYR A 305 -4.21 17.06 -4.44
C TYR A 305 -5.19 18.13 -3.96
N VAL A 306 -4.68 19.12 -3.22
CA VAL A 306 -5.49 20.25 -2.75
C VAL A 306 -5.96 21.10 -3.93
N ALA A 307 -5.05 21.48 -4.83
CA ALA A 307 -5.38 22.32 -5.98
C ALA A 307 -6.40 21.68 -6.92
N GLU A 308 -6.24 20.39 -7.21
CA GLU A 308 -7.18 19.63 -8.06
C GLU A 308 -8.54 19.48 -7.40
N ALA A 309 -8.59 19.21 -6.09
CA ALA A 309 -9.84 19.16 -5.35
C ALA A 309 -10.55 20.51 -5.35
N ASP A 310 -9.82 21.61 -5.09
CA ASP A 310 -10.38 22.96 -5.14
C ASP A 310 -10.93 23.30 -6.53
N ALA A 311 -10.20 22.91 -7.60
CA ALA A 311 -10.65 23.09 -8.98
C ALA A 311 -11.92 22.27 -9.29
N ALA A 312 -11.97 21.00 -8.86
CA ALA A 312 -13.15 20.16 -9.03
C ALA A 312 -14.38 20.71 -8.28
N ILE A 313 -14.18 21.22 -7.07
CA ILE A 313 -15.23 21.86 -6.25
C ILE A 313 -15.73 23.14 -6.94
N ALA A 314 -14.81 24.00 -7.40
CA ALA A 314 -15.17 25.24 -8.10
C ALA A 314 -15.98 24.97 -9.37
N ALA A 315 -15.55 24.00 -10.19
CA ALA A 315 -16.27 23.60 -11.39
C ALA A 315 -17.66 22.98 -11.08
N TYR A 316 -17.74 22.17 -10.03
CA TYR A 316 -19.01 21.59 -9.59
C TYR A 316 -20.00 22.67 -9.14
N ARG A 317 -19.54 23.69 -8.40
CA ARG A 317 -20.34 24.83 -7.94
C ARG A 317 -20.77 25.76 -9.09
N ALA A 318 -19.90 25.97 -10.07
CA ALA A 318 -20.16 26.81 -11.24
C ALA A 318 -21.17 26.17 -12.24
N ALA A 319 -21.37 24.85 -12.15
CA ALA A 319 -22.35 24.17 -13.02
C ALA A 319 -23.76 24.55 -12.61
N PRO A 320 -24.52 25.37 -13.43
CA PRO A 320 -25.88 25.79 -13.07
C PRO A 320 -26.76 24.56 -12.88
N GLY A 321 -27.59 24.61 -11.89
CA GLY A 321 -28.53 23.54 -11.55
C GLY A 321 -29.27 23.05 -12.78
N CYS A 322 -29.02 21.79 -13.15
CA CYS A 322 -29.79 21.05 -14.13
C CYS A 322 -29.85 21.58 -15.57
N GLY A 323 -28.78 22.14 -16.10
CA GLY A 323 -28.60 22.32 -17.56
C GLY A 323 -28.13 21.02 -18.21
N SER A 324 -28.41 20.85 -19.51
CA SER A 324 -28.23 19.60 -20.24
C SER A 324 -26.88 18.89 -19.96
N PRO A 325 -26.86 17.54 -19.90
CA PRO A 325 -25.64 16.74 -19.67
C PRO A 325 -24.49 17.05 -20.65
N ALA A 326 -24.81 17.47 -21.87
CA ALA A 326 -23.87 17.77 -22.93
C ALA A 326 -23.01 19.03 -22.65
N ARG A 327 -23.53 20.02 -21.91
CA ARG A 327 -22.77 21.24 -21.58
C ARG A 327 -21.79 21.01 -20.44
N ARG A 328 -22.12 20.12 -19.47
CA ARG A 328 -21.19 19.67 -18.40
C ARG A 328 -19.97 18.92 -18.95
N MET A 329 -20.10 18.27 -20.11
CA MET A 329 -19.04 17.45 -20.69
C MET A 329 -17.97 18.26 -21.42
N LYS A 330 -18.22 19.53 -21.76
CA LYS A 330 -17.33 20.34 -22.61
C LYS A 330 -16.39 21.30 -21.85
N GLU A 331 -16.69 21.61 -20.59
CA GLU A 331 -16.01 22.68 -19.84
C GLU A 331 -15.73 22.33 -18.35
N ALA A 332 -16.03 21.12 -17.92
CA ALA A 332 -15.98 20.78 -16.50
C ALA A 332 -14.67 20.08 -16.09
N ALA A 333 -14.20 20.38 -14.88
CA ALA A 333 -13.16 19.61 -14.19
C ALA A 333 -13.47 18.11 -14.22
N PRO A 334 -12.44 17.25 -14.15
CA PRO A 334 -12.63 15.81 -14.19
C PRO A 334 -13.56 15.34 -13.06
N VAL A 335 -14.33 14.28 -13.32
CA VAL A 335 -15.14 13.60 -12.30
C VAL A 335 -14.25 12.72 -11.41
N ALA A 336 -13.06 12.37 -11.90
CA ALA A 336 -12.06 11.68 -11.11
C ALA A 336 -10.64 12.00 -11.62
N THR A 337 -9.68 12.03 -10.70
CA THR A 337 -8.24 12.00 -10.98
C THR A 337 -7.67 10.71 -10.42
N LEU A 338 -7.17 9.84 -11.30
CA LEU A 338 -6.63 8.54 -10.97
C LEU A 338 -5.12 8.55 -11.12
N ARG A 339 -4.40 8.09 -10.07
CA ARG A 339 -2.93 8.02 -10.10
C ARG A 339 -2.47 6.60 -9.88
N PHE A 340 -1.49 6.16 -10.68
CA PHE A 340 -0.90 4.82 -10.62
C PHE A 340 0.61 4.91 -10.42
N GLY A 341 1.08 4.36 -9.29
CA GLY A 341 2.48 4.47 -8.90
C GLY A 341 2.93 3.32 -8.00
N HIS A 342 3.67 3.68 -6.95
CA HIS A 342 4.41 2.75 -6.13
C HIS A 342 4.09 2.90 -4.63
N ASP A 343 4.30 1.81 -3.87
CA ASP A 343 4.27 1.80 -2.40
C ASP A 343 5.24 2.82 -1.79
N THR A 344 6.43 2.96 -2.39
CA THR A 344 7.47 3.90 -1.95
C THR A 344 7.07 5.37 -2.05
N SER A 345 5.99 5.68 -2.74
CA SER A 345 5.37 7.02 -2.79
C SER A 345 4.08 7.08 -1.98
N LEU A 346 3.28 6.00 -1.99
CA LEU A 346 2.02 5.98 -1.25
C LEU A 346 2.25 6.00 0.28
N MET A 347 3.24 5.24 0.79
CA MET A 347 3.54 5.24 2.23
C MET A 347 3.93 6.62 2.79
N PRO A 348 4.89 7.35 2.20
CA PRO A 348 5.21 8.69 2.71
C PRO A 348 4.08 9.70 2.48
N LEU A 349 3.26 9.55 1.42
CA LEU A 349 2.08 10.37 1.21
C LEU A 349 1.02 10.17 2.31
N LEU A 350 0.72 8.92 2.67
CA LEU A 350 -0.20 8.60 3.76
C LEU A 350 0.32 9.12 5.11
N SER A 351 1.64 9.04 5.34
CA SER A 351 2.29 9.60 6.53
C SER A 351 2.20 11.13 6.55
N LEU A 352 2.44 11.80 5.42
CA LEU A 352 2.34 13.26 5.30
C LEU A 352 0.90 13.74 5.51
N MET A 353 -0.08 13.05 4.93
CA MET A 353 -1.51 13.35 5.16
C MET A 353 -1.94 13.10 6.61
N GLY A 354 -1.22 12.29 7.37
CA GLY A 354 -1.56 11.90 8.73
C GLY A 354 -2.68 10.86 8.81
N VAL A 355 -2.76 9.97 7.83
CA VAL A 355 -3.78 8.89 7.77
C VAL A 355 -3.55 7.87 8.87
N GLU A 356 -4.62 7.35 9.45
CA GLU A 356 -4.57 6.30 10.47
C GLU A 356 -3.72 5.10 10.02
N GLY A 357 -2.89 4.57 10.95
CA GLY A 357 -1.85 3.58 10.66
C GLY A 357 -0.53 4.20 10.20
N PHE A 358 -0.52 5.47 9.71
CA PHE A 358 0.67 6.19 9.24
C PHE A 358 0.94 7.51 9.95
N HIS A 359 0.02 7.99 10.80
CA HIS A 359 0.03 9.32 11.41
C HIS A 359 1.08 9.51 12.51
N ARG A 360 1.58 8.41 13.08
CA ARG A 360 2.55 8.47 14.19
C ARG A 360 3.97 8.63 13.68
N GLN A 361 4.83 9.23 14.49
CA GLN A 361 6.27 9.13 14.34
C GLN A 361 6.78 8.01 15.24
N LEU A 362 7.41 6.97 14.65
CA LEU A 362 7.90 5.80 15.37
C LEU A 362 9.40 5.59 15.10
N PRO A 363 10.16 4.96 16.03
CA PRO A 363 11.49 4.47 15.73
C PRO A 363 11.41 3.42 14.60
N THR A 364 12.55 3.13 13.95
CA THR A 364 12.62 2.04 12.95
C THR A 364 12.38 0.71 13.64
N VAL A 365 13.23 0.33 14.57
CA VAL A 365 13.11 -0.94 15.31
C VAL A 365 11.95 -0.85 16.29
N GLY A 366 11.06 -1.83 16.23
CA GLY A 366 9.84 -1.91 17.03
C GLY A 366 8.61 -1.23 16.41
N ALA A 367 8.72 -0.65 15.22
CA ALA A 367 7.57 -0.10 14.49
C ALA A 367 6.49 -1.15 14.20
N SER A 368 6.88 -2.41 14.02
CA SER A 368 6.02 -3.57 13.80
C SER A 368 4.97 -3.79 14.90
N ALA A 369 5.20 -3.30 16.11
CA ALA A 369 4.20 -3.33 17.18
C ALA A 369 2.95 -2.48 16.86
N VAL A 370 3.06 -1.50 15.96
CA VAL A 370 1.98 -0.54 15.61
C VAL A 370 1.66 -0.59 14.12
N PHE A 371 2.67 -0.65 13.27
CA PHE A 371 2.53 -0.66 11.81
C PHE A 371 2.51 -2.09 11.28
N ASN A 372 1.62 -2.34 10.31
CA ASN A 372 1.49 -3.63 9.66
C ASN A 372 1.38 -3.47 8.14
N SER A 373 2.49 -3.69 7.44
CA SER A 373 2.54 -3.52 5.99
C SER A 373 1.68 -4.54 5.23
N SER A 374 1.47 -5.74 5.80
CA SER A 374 0.57 -6.76 5.19
C SER A 374 -0.91 -6.36 5.20
N ILE A 375 -1.29 -5.36 5.99
CA ILE A 375 -2.65 -4.82 6.03
C ILE A 375 -2.72 -3.47 5.31
N HIS A 376 -1.71 -2.63 5.55
CA HIS A 376 -1.74 -1.24 5.10
C HIS A 376 -1.14 -1.03 3.71
N MET A 377 -0.27 -1.94 3.23
CA MET A 377 0.46 -1.71 1.97
C MET A 377 0.60 -2.99 1.13
N THR A 378 -0.51 -3.68 0.91
CA THR A 378 -0.58 -4.84 0.00
C THR A 378 -0.28 -4.45 -1.45
N MET A 379 -0.10 -5.42 -2.35
CA MET A 379 -0.17 -5.17 -3.79
C MET A 379 -1.52 -4.52 -4.12
N GLY A 380 -1.56 -3.60 -5.07
CA GLY A 380 -2.79 -2.86 -5.42
C GLY A 380 -3.32 -1.91 -4.33
N ALA A 381 -2.59 -1.74 -3.19
CA ALA A 381 -3.01 -0.81 -2.14
C ALA A 381 -3.27 0.59 -2.71
N ASN A 382 -4.32 1.25 -2.20
CA ASN A 382 -4.74 2.51 -2.76
C ASN A 382 -5.35 3.43 -1.70
N LEU A 383 -5.27 4.74 -1.95
CA LEU A 383 -6.00 5.77 -1.24
C LEU A 383 -7.03 6.39 -2.17
N ILE A 384 -8.25 6.49 -1.72
CA ILE A 384 -9.36 7.14 -2.42
C ILE A 384 -9.93 8.23 -1.52
N MET A 385 -9.98 9.46 -2.04
CA MET A 385 -10.69 10.59 -1.44
C MET A 385 -11.97 10.78 -2.24
N VAL A 386 -13.12 10.66 -1.60
CA VAL A 386 -14.42 10.84 -2.23
C VAL A 386 -15.04 12.13 -1.73
N PHE A 387 -15.37 13.02 -2.64
CA PHE A 387 -15.92 14.33 -2.35
C PHE A 387 -17.44 14.35 -2.52
N TYR A 388 -18.12 14.90 -1.53
CA TYR A 388 -19.59 14.98 -1.47
C TYR A 388 -20.01 16.44 -1.36
N SER A 389 -21.11 16.81 -2.00
CA SER A 389 -21.69 18.15 -1.85
C SER A 389 -23.18 18.10 -1.61
N ASN A 390 -23.70 19.07 -0.85
CA ASN A 390 -25.11 19.30 -0.62
C ASN A 390 -25.66 20.44 -1.49
N ARG A 391 -26.94 20.80 -1.32
CA ARG A 391 -27.59 21.89 -2.08
C ARG A 391 -27.06 23.28 -1.72
N SER A 392 -26.54 23.47 -0.50
CA SER A 392 -25.93 24.73 -0.04
C SER A 392 -24.53 24.95 -0.60
N GLY A 393 -23.94 23.92 -1.24
CA GLY A 393 -22.57 23.97 -1.75
C GLY A 393 -21.51 23.62 -0.70
N ASP A 394 -21.92 23.14 0.49
CA ASP A 394 -20.95 22.62 1.47
C ASP A 394 -20.32 21.34 0.94
N VAL A 395 -19.03 21.15 1.21
CA VAL A 395 -18.26 19.99 0.72
C VAL A 395 -17.72 19.18 1.89
N LEU A 396 -17.97 17.88 1.79
CA LEU A 396 -17.38 16.87 2.67
C LEU A 396 -16.44 15.97 1.86
N VAL A 397 -15.43 15.42 2.52
CA VAL A 397 -14.54 14.39 1.98
C VAL A 397 -14.53 13.19 2.91
N LYS A 398 -14.45 11.99 2.29
CA LYS A 398 -14.27 10.71 2.98
C LYS A 398 -13.02 10.03 2.44
N PHE A 399 -12.26 9.40 3.33
CA PHE A 399 -11.03 8.67 2.98
C PHE A 399 -11.31 7.17 3.01
N VAL A 400 -10.85 6.47 1.98
CA VAL A 400 -10.90 5.01 1.88
C VAL A 400 -9.51 4.52 1.50
N HIS A 401 -8.94 3.67 2.35
CA HIS A 401 -7.64 3.06 2.15
C HIS A 401 -7.80 1.56 1.91
N SER A 402 -7.44 1.10 0.71
CA SER A 402 -7.54 -0.31 0.31
C SER A 402 -8.92 -0.92 0.65
N GLY A 403 -9.99 -0.23 0.20
CA GLY A 403 -11.38 -0.65 0.36
C GLY A 403 -11.99 -0.44 1.75
N ARG A 404 -11.25 0.06 2.73
CA ARG A 404 -11.70 0.34 4.10
C ARG A 404 -11.77 1.85 4.35
N GLU A 405 -12.85 2.30 4.96
CA GLU A 405 -12.91 3.67 5.47
C GLU A 405 -11.80 3.90 6.49
N THR A 406 -11.11 5.03 6.38
CA THR A 406 -10.00 5.40 7.23
C THR A 406 -10.13 6.83 7.74
N SER A 407 -9.37 7.19 8.76
CA SER A 407 -9.45 8.48 9.43
C SER A 407 -8.14 9.29 9.30
N ILE A 408 -8.24 10.58 9.60
CA ILE A 408 -7.12 11.44 9.95
C ILE A 408 -7.28 11.77 11.45
N PRO A 409 -6.57 11.08 12.35
CA PRO A 409 -6.80 11.19 13.79
C PRO A 409 -6.62 12.59 14.38
N ALA A 410 -5.92 13.47 13.67
CA ALA A 410 -5.73 14.88 14.06
C ALA A 410 -6.94 15.77 13.78
N LEU A 411 -7.92 15.29 13.00
CA LEU A 411 -9.11 16.06 12.62
C LEU A 411 -10.37 15.53 13.31
N THR A 412 -11.27 16.45 13.64
CA THR A 412 -12.62 16.08 14.10
C THR A 412 -13.52 15.83 12.90
N PRO A 413 -14.11 14.64 12.76
CA PRO A 413 -15.05 14.38 11.67
C PRO A 413 -16.31 15.23 11.84
N TYR A 414 -16.93 15.58 10.70
CA TYR A 414 -18.24 16.24 10.66
C TYR A 414 -19.36 15.27 11.13
N GLU A 415 -19.36 14.07 10.54
CA GLU A 415 -20.30 12.99 10.88
C GLU A 415 -19.70 11.65 10.39
N GLY A 416 -19.59 10.63 11.24
CA GLY A 416 -19.00 9.34 10.88
C GLY A 416 -17.59 9.50 10.27
N PRO A 417 -17.32 8.93 9.07
CA PRO A 417 -16.01 9.05 8.41
C PRO A 417 -15.89 10.30 7.49
N TYR A 418 -16.81 11.27 7.60
CA TYR A 418 -16.88 12.45 6.74
C TYR A 418 -16.27 13.67 7.42
N TYR A 419 -15.40 14.39 6.71
CA TYR A 419 -14.73 15.60 7.17
C TYR A 419 -15.16 16.80 6.31
N ARG A 420 -15.20 17.99 6.88
CA ARG A 420 -15.34 19.23 6.09
C ARG A 420 -14.08 19.41 5.25
N TRP A 421 -14.26 19.69 3.94
CA TRP A 421 -13.10 19.88 3.07
C TRP A 421 -12.19 21.00 3.54
N ASP A 422 -12.75 22.11 4.05
CA ASP A 422 -11.96 23.26 4.51
C ASP A 422 -11.03 22.88 5.67
N ASP A 423 -11.44 22.00 6.57
CA ASP A 423 -10.61 21.50 7.68
C ASP A 423 -9.48 20.60 7.16
N VAL A 424 -9.80 19.68 6.25
CA VAL A 424 -8.82 18.80 5.61
C VAL A 424 -7.84 19.60 4.76
N ARG A 425 -8.32 20.57 3.99
CA ARG A 425 -7.50 21.47 3.18
C ARG A 425 -6.50 22.24 4.04
N SER A 426 -6.98 22.84 5.12
CA SER A 426 -6.13 23.59 6.06
C SER A 426 -5.10 22.69 6.71
N TRP A 427 -5.47 21.47 7.11
CA TRP A 427 -4.57 20.47 7.65
C TRP A 427 -3.48 20.08 6.64
N PHE A 428 -3.84 19.75 5.39
CA PHE A 428 -2.87 19.36 4.36
C PHE A 428 -1.88 20.48 4.05
N LEU A 429 -2.36 21.72 3.87
CA LEU A 429 -1.48 22.86 3.62
C LEU A 429 -0.59 23.21 4.82
N GLY A 430 -1.04 22.97 6.05
CA GLY A 430 -0.23 23.12 7.26
C GLY A 430 0.82 22.01 7.44
N ARG A 431 0.76 20.94 6.69
CA ARG A 431 1.72 19.82 6.74
C ARG A 431 2.87 19.93 5.75
N VAL A 432 2.73 20.71 4.70
CA VAL A 432 3.79 20.94 3.70
C VAL A 432 4.79 21.99 4.18
N GLN A 433 6.07 21.84 3.79
CA GLN A 433 7.17 22.74 4.14
C GLN A 433 7.57 23.67 2.99
#